data_9f6f408252b6aef3314879ba82a70fe2
#
_entry.id   9f6f408252b6aef3314879ba82a70fe2
#
_cell.length_a   1.000
_cell.length_b   1.000
_cell.length_c   1.000
_cell.angle_alpha   90.00
_cell.angle_beta   90.00
_cell.angle_gamma   90.00
#
_symmetry.space_group_name_H-M   'P 1'
#
loop_
_entity.id
_entity.type
_entity.pdbx_description
1 polymer ?
#
loop_
_entity_poly.entity_id
_entity_poly.type
_entity_poly.pdbx_seq_one_letter_code
_entity_poly.pdbx_strand_id
1 'polypeptide(L)'
;MHDTVYDIADLKQGIGISGEDLPELAFCDVGTVKRVLTIENLTTFFRWEEPDALMIYLGGYHNSVRRALLKSVYQSLPNAEYYHFGDIDAGGFEIYRDLCAKTGMPFRRYRMDLGTLKAYEKYGRELTENDRIRLSRMLAEYDGVNVESDGETVKCDGRTAEQNPEKAKIAEVIRYMLERNVKLEQECVVVGSGRS
;
A
#
# COMPACT_ATOMS: atom_id res chain seq x y z
N MET A 1 29.67 18.05 15.23
CA MET A 1 28.73 17.91 14.11
C MET A 1 27.48 18.65 14.55
N HIS A 2 26.94 19.54 13.76
CA HIS A 2 25.68 20.24 14.13
C HIS A 2 24.52 19.39 13.59
N ASP A 3 23.73 18.84 14.51
CA ASP A 3 22.51 18.14 14.11
C ASP A 3 21.50 19.18 13.56
N THR A 4 21.02 18.97 12.34
CA THR A 4 20.00 19.83 11.75
C THR A 4 18.64 19.12 11.91
N VAL A 5 17.73 19.78 12.59
CA VAL A 5 16.35 19.30 12.80
C VAL A 5 15.42 19.98 11.80
N TYR A 6 14.62 19.20 11.11
CA TYR A 6 13.56 19.67 10.22
C TYR A 6 12.20 19.27 10.78
N ASP A 7 11.28 20.22 10.92
CA ASP A 7 9.88 19.89 11.15
C ASP A 7 9.21 19.57 9.82
N ILE A 8 8.84 18.31 9.63
CA ILE A 8 8.21 17.84 8.39
C ILE A 8 6.83 18.48 8.19
N ALA A 9 6.14 18.86 9.27
CA ALA A 9 4.84 19.51 9.20
C ALA A 9 4.90 20.90 8.52
N ASP A 10 6.03 21.57 8.57
CA ASP A 10 6.26 22.86 7.91
C ASP A 10 6.54 22.74 6.41
N LEU A 11 6.81 21.51 5.92
CA LEU A 11 7.20 21.25 4.54
C LEU A 11 5.98 20.88 3.68
N LYS A 12 5.38 21.87 3.03
CA LYS A 12 4.18 21.70 2.18
C LYS A 12 4.33 20.66 1.05
N GLN A 13 5.55 20.43 0.59
CA GLN A 13 5.87 19.54 -0.54
C GLN A 13 6.57 18.25 -0.07
N GLY A 14 6.73 18.07 1.24
CA GLY A 14 7.51 16.97 1.80
C GLY A 14 9.01 17.13 1.60
N ILE A 15 9.76 16.09 1.92
CA ILE A 15 11.23 16.04 1.82
C ILE A 15 11.69 14.78 1.09
N GLY A 16 12.69 14.90 0.25
CA GLY A 16 13.43 13.79 -0.34
C GLY A 16 14.66 13.45 0.50
N ILE A 17 14.82 12.18 0.87
CA ILE A 17 15.95 11.69 1.65
C ILE A 17 16.76 10.73 0.79
N SER A 18 18.08 10.99 0.68
CA SER A 18 19.00 10.07 0.01
C SER A 18 19.13 8.77 0.82
N GLY A 19 19.29 7.64 0.11
CA GLY A 19 19.58 6.37 0.76
C GLY A 19 20.90 6.35 1.54
N GLU A 20 21.84 7.22 1.18
CA GLU A 20 23.12 7.38 1.86
C GLU A 20 22.98 8.08 3.21
N ASP A 21 21.95 8.93 3.36
CA ASP A 21 21.69 9.69 4.58
C ASP A 21 20.86 8.89 5.61
N LEU A 22 20.24 7.78 5.20
CA LEU A 22 19.36 6.99 6.07
C LEU A 22 20.02 6.49 7.37
N PRO A 23 21.30 6.07 7.39
CA PRO A 23 21.95 5.61 8.61
C PRO A 23 22.09 6.70 9.69
N GLU A 24 22.10 7.97 9.27
CA GLU A 24 22.23 9.12 10.16
C GLU A 24 20.89 9.77 10.50
N LEU A 25 19.79 9.28 9.89
CA LEU A 25 18.45 9.82 10.10
C LEU A 25 17.89 9.36 11.44
N ALA A 26 17.49 10.31 12.26
CA ALA A 26 16.75 10.06 13.49
C ALA A 26 15.38 10.76 13.45
N PHE A 27 14.36 10.05 13.90
CA PHE A 27 13.02 10.63 14.07
C PHE A 27 12.88 11.08 15.52
N CYS A 28 12.65 12.39 15.73
CA CYS A 28 12.42 12.96 17.04
C CYS A 28 11.03 13.63 17.07
N ASP A 29 10.48 13.76 18.27
CA ASP A 29 9.19 14.42 18.54
C ASP A 29 8.00 13.89 17.70
N VAL A 30 7.95 12.58 17.54
CA VAL A 30 6.93 11.89 16.71
C VAL A 30 5.60 11.65 17.44
N GLY A 31 5.40 12.21 18.62
CA GLY A 31 4.27 11.89 19.51
C GLY A 31 2.88 12.23 18.94
N THR A 32 2.79 13.08 17.92
CA THR A 32 1.52 13.43 17.25
C THR A 32 1.17 12.47 16.13
N VAL A 33 2.10 11.69 15.63
CA VAL A 33 1.90 10.76 14.51
C VAL A 33 1.17 9.51 14.98
N LYS A 34 -0.05 9.33 14.55
CA LYS A 34 -0.88 8.15 14.87
C LYS A 34 -0.86 7.10 13.77
N ARG A 35 -0.59 7.53 12.54
CA ARG A 35 -0.65 6.69 11.34
C ARG A 35 0.58 6.88 10.47
N VAL A 36 1.03 5.81 9.84
CA VAL A 36 2.02 5.85 8.76
C VAL A 36 1.33 5.35 7.50
N LEU A 37 1.31 6.17 6.46
CA LEU A 37 0.64 5.87 5.20
C LEU A 37 1.66 5.84 4.06
N THR A 38 1.91 4.66 3.51
CA THR A 38 2.69 4.54 2.27
C THR A 38 1.77 4.76 1.07
N ILE A 39 2.22 5.56 0.11
CA ILE A 39 1.46 5.93 -1.10
C ILE A 39 2.23 5.51 -2.32
N GLU A 40 1.59 4.78 -3.24
CA GLU A 40 2.23 4.24 -4.42
C GLU A 40 2.42 5.28 -5.52
N ASN A 41 1.41 6.11 -5.75
CA ASN A 41 1.37 7.08 -6.84
C ASN A 41 1.86 8.46 -6.40
N LEU A 42 2.77 9.08 -7.17
CA LEU A 42 3.37 10.36 -6.84
C LEU A 42 2.35 11.51 -6.87
N THR A 43 1.42 11.49 -7.83
CA THR A 43 0.36 12.51 -7.93
C THR A 43 -0.55 12.46 -6.70
N THR A 44 -0.91 11.25 -6.28
CA THR A 44 -1.68 11.03 -5.07
C THR A 44 -0.92 11.49 -3.84
N PHE A 45 0.38 11.17 -3.73
CA PHE A 45 1.21 11.59 -2.61
C PHE A 45 1.18 13.12 -2.40
N PHE A 46 1.28 13.91 -3.46
CA PHE A 46 1.24 15.38 -3.36
C PHE A 46 -0.15 15.97 -3.17
N ARG A 47 -1.21 15.21 -3.43
CA ARG A 47 -2.59 15.70 -3.37
C ARG A 47 -3.37 15.19 -2.16
N TRP A 48 -2.90 14.08 -1.56
CA TRP A 48 -3.55 13.49 -0.42
C TRP A 48 -3.14 14.20 0.86
N GLU A 49 -4.11 14.52 1.69
CA GLU A 49 -3.89 15.07 3.01
C GLU A 49 -4.53 14.11 4.03
N GLU A 50 -3.76 13.62 4.98
CA GLU A 50 -4.24 12.74 6.03
C GLU A 50 -3.79 13.31 7.38
N PRO A 51 -4.71 13.82 8.21
CA PRO A 51 -4.38 14.35 9.53
C PRO A 51 -3.68 13.30 10.40
N ASP A 52 -2.74 13.72 11.23
CA ASP A 52 -1.99 12.87 12.17
C ASP A 52 -1.24 11.70 11.49
N ALA A 53 -0.89 11.81 10.22
CA ALA A 53 -0.20 10.78 9.48
C ALA A 53 1.16 11.23 8.93
N LEU A 54 2.15 10.35 9.08
CA LEU A 54 3.39 10.41 8.30
C LEU A 54 3.14 9.73 6.96
N MET A 55 3.18 10.50 5.87
CA MET A 55 3.01 9.98 4.51
C MET A 55 4.36 9.71 3.86
N ILE A 56 4.52 8.53 3.25
CA ILE A 56 5.75 8.09 2.60
C ILE A 56 5.45 7.67 1.17
N TYR A 57 6.07 8.34 0.20
CA TYR A 57 5.99 7.92 -1.20
C TYR A 57 6.77 6.64 -1.43
N LEU A 58 6.08 5.60 -1.88
CA LEU A 58 6.68 4.28 -2.11
C LEU A 58 7.08 4.04 -3.56
N GLY A 59 6.30 4.54 -4.53
CA GLY A 59 6.61 4.45 -5.96
C GLY A 59 6.59 3.03 -6.52
N GLY A 60 5.57 2.26 -6.24
CA GLY A 60 5.43 0.88 -6.70
C GLY A 60 6.28 -0.10 -5.89
N TYR A 61 6.89 -1.10 -6.55
CA TYR A 61 7.75 -2.07 -5.86
C TYR A 61 8.92 -1.39 -5.15
N HIS A 62 9.01 -1.62 -3.86
CA HIS A 62 10.01 -0.98 -3.00
C HIS A 62 11.38 -1.68 -3.05
N ASN A 63 12.44 -0.90 -3.13
CA ASN A 63 13.82 -1.36 -3.04
C ASN A 63 14.30 -1.52 -1.58
N SER A 64 15.55 -1.95 -1.41
CA SER A 64 16.16 -2.12 -0.08
C SER A 64 16.22 -0.83 0.74
N VAL A 65 16.47 0.31 0.07
CA VAL A 65 16.56 1.63 0.72
C VAL A 65 15.20 2.03 1.33
N ARG A 66 14.12 1.91 0.56
CA ARG A 66 12.76 2.20 1.04
C ARG A 66 12.35 1.28 2.19
N ARG A 67 12.72 0.00 2.13
CA ARG A 67 12.48 -0.93 3.24
C ARG A 67 13.29 -0.57 4.50
N ALA A 68 14.52 -0.10 4.34
CA ALA A 68 15.34 0.37 5.47
C ALA A 68 14.68 1.60 6.12
N LEU A 69 14.22 2.59 5.33
CA LEU A 69 13.46 3.72 5.83
C LEU A 69 12.22 3.28 6.61
N LEU A 70 11.39 2.41 6.04
CA LEU A 70 10.18 1.92 6.71
C LEU A 70 10.48 1.23 8.03
N LYS A 71 11.55 0.43 8.11
CA LYS A 71 11.99 -0.21 9.36
C LYS A 71 12.45 0.81 10.40
N SER A 72 13.19 1.85 10.00
CA SER A 72 13.60 2.94 10.89
C SER A 72 12.37 3.70 11.42
N VAL A 73 11.42 4.02 10.56
CA VAL A 73 10.14 4.62 10.96
C VAL A 73 9.39 3.72 11.94
N TYR A 74 9.33 2.41 11.68
CA TYR A 74 8.64 1.47 12.57
C TYR A 74 9.29 1.37 13.96
N GLN A 75 10.61 1.44 14.02
CA GLN A 75 11.33 1.47 15.30
C GLN A 75 11.02 2.74 16.11
N SER A 76 10.84 3.87 15.42
CA SER A 76 10.54 5.16 16.07
C SER A 76 9.04 5.32 16.40
N LEU A 77 8.16 4.66 15.66
CA LEU A 77 6.70 4.75 15.76
C LEU A 77 6.05 3.36 15.94
N PRO A 78 6.45 2.55 16.94
CA PRO A 78 5.97 1.16 17.06
C PRO A 78 4.47 1.05 17.37
N ASN A 79 3.85 2.11 17.89
CA ASN A 79 2.43 2.15 18.27
C ASN A 79 1.55 2.81 17.21
N ALA A 80 2.12 3.33 16.11
CA ALA A 80 1.33 3.89 15.02
C ALA A 80 0.64 2.78 14.21
N GLU A 81 -0.48 3.10 13.60
CA GLU A 81 -1.13 2.22 12.64
C GLU A 81 -0.47 2.37 11.25
N TYR A 82 -0.19 1.25 10.59
CA TYR A 82 0.50 1.23 9.31
C TYR A 82 -0.46 0.90 8.18
N TYR A 83 -0.49 1.76 7.16
CA TYR A 83 -1.36 1.63 6.01
C TYR A 83 -0.61 1.72 4.70
N HIS A 84 -1.10 1.04 3.70
CA HIS A 84 -0.67 1.15 2.31
C HIS A 84 -1.84 1.57 1.44
N PHE A 85 -1.64 2.62 0.66
CA PHE A 85 -2.55 3.13 -0.34
C PHE A 85 -1.93 2.89 -1.72
N GLY A 86 -2.53 2.02 -2.49
CA GLY A 86 -2.13 1.66 -3.85
C GLY A 86 -3.34 1.62 -4.78
N ASP A 87 -3.12 1.18 -6.02
CA ASP A 87 -4.18 0.95 -6.98
C ASP A 87 -5.06 -0.24 -6.56
N ILE A 88 -6.32 -0.22 -6.94
CA ILE A 88 -7.20 -1.40 -6.83
C ILE A 88 -7.09 -2.17 -8.15
N ASP A 89 -5.96 -2.84 -8.32
CA ASP A 89 -5.66 -3.70 -9.45
C ASP A 89 -4.74 -4.86 -9.03
N ALA A 90 -4.37 -5.72 -9.99
CA ALA A 90 -3.47 -6.84 -9.71
C ALA A 90 -2.11 -6.37 -9.18
N GLY A 91 -1.57 -5.27 -9.73
CA GLY A 91 -0.29 -4.70 -9.33
C GLY A 91 -0.29 -4.18 -7.90
N GLY A 92 -1.28 -3.36 -7.56
CA GLY A 92 -1.39 -2.78 -6.22
C GLY A 92 -1.56 -3.83 -5.13
N PHE A 93 -2.34 -4.92 -5.39
CA PHE A 93 -2.43 -6.02 -4.43
C PHE A 93 -1.14 -6.82 -4.30
N GLU A 94 -0.39 -7.03 -5.38
CA GLU A 94 0.91 -7.69 -5.32
C GLU A 94 1.95 -6.84 -4.58
N ILE A 95 1.99 -5.52 -4.83
CA ILE A 95 2.86 -4.58 -4.13
C ILE A 95 2.55 -4.58 -2.63
N TYR A 96 1.28 -4.55 -2.25
CA TYR A 96 0.86 -4.65 -0.85
C TYR A 96 1.33 -5.96 -0.20
N ARG A 97 1.15 -7.11 -0.89
CA ARG A 97 1.61 -8.41 -0.39
C ARG A 97 3.12 -8.46 -0.22
N ASP A 98 3.86 -7.96 -1.22
CA ASP A 98 5.32 -7.88 -1.21
C ASP A 98 5.82 -6.97 -0.08
N LEU A 99 5.16 -5.84 0.14
CA LEU A 99 5.45 -4.92 1.24
C LEU A 99 5.32 -5.62 2.61
N CYS A 100 4.20 -6.27 2.86
CA CYS A 100 3.97 -7.03 4.09
C CYS A 100 5.00 -8.14 4.28
N ALA A 101 5.25 -8.93 3.24
CA ALA A 101 6.16 -10.08 3.29
C ALA A 101 7.62 -9.67 3.54
N LYS A 102 8.10 -8.63 2.84
CA LYS A 102 9.51 -8.21 2.91
C LYS A 102 9.84 -7.35 4.12
N THR A 103 8.86 -6.61 4.66
CA THR A 103 9.09 -5.79 5.85
C THR A 103 8.77 -6.51 7.15
N GLY A 104 7.83 -7.45 7.14
CA GLY A 104 7.26 -8.09 8.33
C GLY A 104 6.40 -7.13 9.17
N MET A 105 6.08 -5.94 8.64
CA MET A 105 5.34 -4.91 9.36
C MET A 105 3.83 -5.10 9.21
N PRO A 106 3.00 -4.65 10.18
CA PRO A 106 1.56 -4.91 10.20
C PRO A 106 0.79 -3.94 9.31
N PHE A 107 1.17 -3.82 8.03
CA PHE A 107 0.46 -2.97 7.09
C PHE A 107 -0.97 -3.44 6.86
N ARG A 108 -1.89 -2.48 6.80
CA ARG A 108 -3.28 -2.64 6.37
C ARG A 108 -3.49 -1.88 5.07
N ARG A 109 -4.47 -2.29 4.28
CA ARG A 109 -4.86 -1.56 3.06
C ARG A 109 -5.65 -0.31 3.42
N TYR A 110 -5.31 0.80 2.78
CA TYR A 110 -6.02 2.07 2.91
C TYR A 110 -6.79 2.33 1.62
N ARG A 111 -8.11 2.42 1.69
CA ARG A 111 -8.99 2.65 0.52
C ARG A 111 -8.78 1.67 -0.65
N MET A 112 -8.26 0.49 -0.38
CA MET A 112 -8.14 -0.61 -1.35
C MET A 112 -9.16 -1.71 -1.00
N ASP A 113 -10.43 -1.33 -0.88
CA ASP A 113 -11.54 -2.19 -0.46
C ASP A 113 -12.71 -2.11 -1.43
N LEU A 114 -13.68 -3.02 -1.25
CA LEU A 114 -14.86 -3.09 -2.11
C LEU A 114 -15.73 -1.84 -2.03
N GLY A 115 -15.81 -1.20 -0.87
CA GLY A 115 -16.57 0.04 -0.69
C GLY A 115 -16.00 1.16 -1.56
N THR A 116 -14.68 1.35 -1.53
CA THR A 116 -13.98 2.31 -2.37
C THR A 116 -14.17 2.00 -3.85
N LEU A 117 -13.97 0.74 -4.27
CA LEU A 117 -14.13 0.35 -5.67
C LEU A 117 -15.53 0.67 -6.18
N LYS A 118 -16.58 0.32 -5.43
CA LYS A 118 -17.97 0.62 -5.79
C LYS A 118 -18.28 2.12 -5.84
N ALA A 119 -17.76 2.89 -4.89
CA ALA A 119 -17.98 4.34 -4.83
C ALA A 119 -17.39 5.08 -6.04
N TYR A 120 -16.26 4.58 -6.54
CA TYR A 120 -15.52 5.19 -7.63
C TYR A 120 -15.58 4.39 -8.95
N GLU A 121 -16.40 3.36 -9.06
CA GLU A 121 -16.50 2.46 -10.24
C GLU A 121 -16.66 3.22 -11.56
N LYS A 122 -17.38 4.33 -11.55
CA LYS A 122 -17.57 5.18 -12.74
C LYS A 122 -16.28 5.78 -13.32
N TYR A 123 -15.21 5.79 -12.54
CA TYR A 123 -13.88 6.23 -12.96
C TYR A 123 -12.94 5.05 -13.21
N GLY A 124 -13.45 3.84 -13.05
CA GLY A 124 -12.70 2.62 -13.27
C GLY A 124 -12.32 2.42 -14.73
N ARG A 125 -11.31 1.59 -14.94
CA ARG A 125 -10.89 1.11 -16.25
C ARG A 125 -11.18 -0.37 -16.39
N GLU A 126 -11.29 -0.85 -17.60
CA GLU A 126 -11.43 -2.28 -17.86
C GLU A 126 -10.15 -3.04 -17.48
N LEU A 127 -10.32 -4.28 -17.04
CA LEU A 127 -9.22 -5.19 -16.80
C LEU A 127 -8.57 -5.57 -18.14
N THR A 128 -7.25 -5.54 -18.19
CA THR A 128 -6.51 -6.18 -19.26
C THR A 128 -6.53 -7.70 -19.10
N GLU A 129 -6.19 -8.43 -20.16
CA GLU A 129 -6.06 -9.91 -20.07
C GLU A 129 -5.01 -10.31 -19.01
N ASN A 130 -3.90 -9.59 -18.93
CA ASN A 130 -2.89 -9.82 -17.91
C ASN A 130 -3.41 -9.56 -16.48
N ASP A 131 -4.24 -8.53 -16.29
CA ASP A 131 -4.90 -8.29 -14.98
C ASP A 131 -5.79 -9.48 -14.61
N ARG A 132 -6.59 -9.97 -15.55
CA ARG A 132 -7.49 -11.12 -15.33
C ARG A 132 -6.72 -12.37 -14.92
N ILE A 133 -5.63 -12.70 -15.63
CA ILE A 133 -4.78 -13.87 -15.31
C ILE A 133 -4.20 -13.73 -13.91
N ARG A 134 -3.62 -12.58 -13.57
CA ARG A 134 -2.99 -12.33 -12.26
C ARG A 134 -4.01 -12.38 -11.12
N LEU A 135 -5.15 -11.70 -11.28
CA LEU A 135 -6.23 -11.68 -10.29
C LEU A 135 -6.83 -13.06 -10.09
N SER A 136 -7.06 -13.83 -11.17
CA SER A 136 -7.58 -15.20 -11.07
C SER A 136 -6.60 -16.14 -10.34
N ARG A 137 -5.30 -16.00 -10.59
CA ARG A 137 -4.26 -16.75 -9.87
C ARG A 137 -4.27 -16.39 -8.38
N MET A 138 -4.31 -15.10 -8.06
CA MET A 138 -4.35 -14.63 -6.67
C MET A 138 -5.60 -15.13 -5.94
N LEU A 139 -6.75 -15.12 -6.61
CA LEU A 139 -8.00 -15.62 -6.05
C LEU A 139 -7.92 -17.12 -5.77
N ALA A 140 -7.39 -17.92 -6.70
CA ALA A 140 -7.19 -19.36 -6.52
C ALA A 140 -6.28 -19.66 -5.31
N GLU A 141 -5.19 -18.89 -5.13
CA GLU A 141 -4.34 -19.01 -3.93
C GLU A 141 -5.12 -18.73 -2.64
N TYR A 142 -6.02 -17.74 -2.64
CA TYR A 142 -6.83 -17.42 -1.46
C TYR A 142 -7.93 -18.43 -1.18
N ASP A 143 -8.47 -19.05 -2.21
CA ASP A 143 -9.47 -20.11 -2.09
C ASP A 143 -8.83 -21.50 -1.81
N GLY A 144 -7.50 -21.54 -1.63
CA GLY A 144 -6.78 -22.78 -1.29
C GLY A 144 -6.59 -23.74 -2.45
N VAL A 145 -6.78 -23.27 -3.68
CA VAL A 145 -6.49 -24.06 -4.88
C VAL A 145 -5.00 -23.96 -5.18
N ASN A 146 -4.31 -25.11 -5.25
CA ASN A 146 -2.90 -25.17 -5.66
C ASN A 146 -2.79 -24.76 -7.12
N VAL A 147 -2.21 -23.59 -7.37
CA VAL A 147 -1.84 -23.15 -8.72
C VAL A 147 -0.37 -23.51 -8.91
N GLU A 148 -0.07 -24.45 -9.80
CA GLU A 148 1.30 -24.71 -10.23
C GLU A 148 1.81 -23.45 -10.94
N SER A 149 2.75 -22.74 -10.31
CA SER A 149 3.44 -21.60 -10.91
C SER A 149 4.87 -21.99 -11.25
N ASP A 150 5.31 -21.59 -12.43
CA ASP A 150 6.68 -21.72 -12.90
C ASP A 150 7.69 -21.15 -11.89
N GLY A 151 8.19 -21.99 -11.00
CA GLY A 151 9.52 -21.88 -10.40
C GLY A 151 9.75 -20.99 -9.19
N GLU A 152 8.82 -20.15 -8.70
CA GLU A 152 9.00 -19.43 -7.44
C GLU A 152 7.84 -19.65 -6.47
N THR A 153 8.09 -20.46 -5.46
CA THR A 153 7.18 -20.65 -4.33
C THR A 153 7.22 -19.39 -3.46
N VAL A 154 6.31 -18.46 -3.67
CA VAL A 154 6.03 -17.42 -2.67
C VAL A 154 5.48 -18.16 -1.45
N LYS A 155 6.26 -18.22 -0.38
CA LYS A 155 5.82 -18.74 0.91
C LYS A 155 4.70 -17.86 1.45
N CYS A 156 3.47 -18.11 1.02
CA CYS A 156 2.28 -17.66 1.72
C CYS A 156 2.23 -18.36 3.08
N ASP A 157 1.65 -17.72 4.07
CA ASP A 157 1.44 -18.29 5.42
C ASP A 157 0.57 -19.58 5.43
N GLY A 158 0.25 -20.12 4.27
CA GLY A 158 -0.52 -21.35 4.07
C GLY A 158 -2.00 -21.28 4.48
N ARG A 159 -2.46 -20.14 5.00
CA ARG A 159 -3.86 -19.97 5.41
C ARG A 159 -4.72 -19.54 4.23
N THR A 160 -5.89 -20.15 4.10
CA THR A 160 -6.90 -19.76 3.11
C THR A 160 -7.62 -18.46 3.51
N ALA A 161 -8.45 -17.91 2.63
CA ALA A 161 -9.29 -16.77 2.92
C ALA A 161 -10.23 -17.02 4.12
N GLU A 162 -10.70 -18.26 4.31
CA GLU A 162 -11.52 -18.64 5.47
C GLU A 162 -10.80 -18.50 6.81
N GLN A 163 -9.48 -18.61 6.81
CA GLN A 163 -8.64 -18.58 8.01
C GLN A 163 -7.97 -17.22 8.23
N ASN A 164 -8.03 -16.32 7.25
CA ASN A 164 -7.41 -15.00 7.30
C ASN A 164 -8.38 -13.91 6.81
N PRO A 165 -8.92 -13.07 7.72
CA PRO A 165 -9.88 -12.03 7.37
C PRO A 165 -9.40 -11.03 6.32
N GLU A 166 -8.10 -10.72 6.27
CA GLU A 166 -7.55 -9.81 5.25
C GLU A 166 -7.54 -10.46 3.86
N LYS A 167 -7.17 -11.74 3.77
CA LYS A 167 -7.27 -12.49 2.51
C LYS A 167 -8.72 -12.59 2.02
N ALA A 168 -9.67 -12.83 2.94
CA ALA A 168 -11.09 -12.86 2.62
C ALA A 168 -11.58 -11.55 2.00
N LYS A 169 -11.20 -10.42 2.60
CA LYS A 169 -11.56 -9.09 2.08
C LYS A 169 -10.93 -8.81 0.72
N ILE A 170 -9.67 -9.22 0.49
CA ILE A 170 -9.03 -9.06 -0.83
C ILE A 170 -9.73 -9.95 -1.86
N ALA A 171 -10.03 -11.20 -1.53
CA ALA A 171 -10.73 -12.12 -2.41
C ALA A 171 -12.12 -11.57 -2.82
N GLU A 172 -12.84 -10.94 -1.91
CA GLU A 172 -14.11 -10.26 -2.22
C GLU A 172 -13.95 -9.14 -3.25
N VAL A 173 -12.93 -8.29 -3.09
CA VAL A 173 -12.63 -7.22 -4.06
C VAL A 173 -12.26 -7.83 -5.42
N ILE A 174 -11.39 -8.85 -5.45
CA ILE A 174 -10.96 -9.50 -6.69
C ILE A 174 -12.15 -10.13 -7.43
N ARG A 175 -13.06 -10.82 -6.73
CA ARG A 175 -14.27 -11.40 -7.36
C ARG A 175 -15.11 -10.30 -8.02
N TYR A 176 -15.32 -9.20 -7.33
CA TYR A 176 -16.05 -8.06 -7.88
C TYR A 176 -15.36 -7.46 -9.12
N MET A 177 -14.03 -7.29 -9.07
CA MET A 177 -13.25 -6.79 -10.20
C MET A 177 -13.40 -7.70 -11.44
N LEU A 178 -13.29 -9.00 -11.25
CA LEU A 178 -13.42 -9.99 -12.33
C LEU A 178 -14.85 -10.03 -12.91
N GLU A 179 -15.87 -9.98 -12.05
CA GLU A 179 -17.27 -9.98 -12.44
C GLU A 179 -17.66 -8.71 -13.21
N ARG A 180 -17.23 -7.56 -12.69
CA ARG A 180 -17.58 -6.24 -13.25
C ARG A 180 -16.62 -5.77 -14.34
N ASN A 181 -15.55 -6.49 -14.61
CA ASN A 181 -14.48 -6.09 -15.53
C ASN A 181 -13.89 -4.72 -15.20
N VAL A 182 -13.58 -4.45 -13.94
CA VAL A 182 -13.20 -3.11 -13.49
C VAL A 182 -11.96 -3.16 -12.60
N LYS A 183 -11.08 -2.17 -12.77
CA LYS A 183 -9.99 -1.80 -11.87
C LYS A 183 -10.03 -0.30 -11.61
N LEU A 184 -9.37 0.15 -10.54
CA LEU A 184 -9.38 1.56 -10.16
C LEU A 184 -7.96 2.03 -9.84
N GLU A 185 -7.53 3.09 -10.52
CA GLU A 185 -6.28 3.76 -10.21
C GLU A 185 -6.45 4.65 -8.97
N GLN A 186 -5.43 4.71 -8.15
CA GLN A 186 -5.38 5.48 -6.90
C GLN A 186 -5.76 6.95 -7.10
N GLU A 187 -5.34 7.55 -8.21
CA GLU A 187 -5.62 8.95 -8.56
C GLU A 187 -7.12 9.26 -8.67
N CYS A 188 -7.92 8.28 -9.08
CA CYS A 188 -9.37 8.44 -9.20
C CYS A 188 -10.03 8.67 -7.84
N VAL A 189 -9.49 8.09 -6.77
CA VAL A 189 -10.00 8.26 -5.40
C VAL A 189 -9.76 9.69 -4.89
N VAL A 190 -8.66 10.32 -5.29
CA VAL A 190 -8.32 11.71 -4.91
C VAL A 190 -9.28 12.71 -5.55
N VAL A 191 -9.63 12.53 -6.81
CA VAL A 191 -10.53 13.44 -7.55
C VAL A 191 -11.93 13.48 -6.93
N GLY A 192 -12.40 12.35 -6.41
CA GLY A 192 -13.73 12.25 -5.79
C GLY A 192 -13.79 12.77 -4.34
N SER A 193 -12.65 12.96 -3.67
CA SER A 193 -12.56 13.57 -2.33
C SER A 193 -12.43 15.10 -2.37
N GLY A 194 -12.60 15.71 -3.55
CA GLY A 194 -12.47 17.14 -3.75
C GLY A 194 -13.36 17.96 -2.82
N ARG A 195 -12.77 18.98 -2.24
CA ARG A 195 -13.35 19.95 -1.32
C ARG A 195 -14.72 20.41 -1.81
N SER A 196 -15.76 20.09 -1.05
CA SER A 196 -17.06 20.78 -1.08
C SER A 196 -16.94 22.11 -0.35
#